data_6ee691729c453e3c59766631e488a554
#
_entry.id   6ee691729c453e3c59766631e488a554
#
_cell.length_a   1.000
_cell.length_b   1.000
_cell.length_c   1.000
_cell.angle_alpha   90.00
_cell.angle_beta   90.00
_cell.angle_gamma   90.00
#
_symmetry.space_group_name_H-M   'P 1'
#
loop_
_entity.id
_entity.type
_entity.pdbx_description
1 polymer ?
#
loop_
_entity_poly.entity_id
_entity_poly.type
_entity_poly.pdbx_seq_one_letter_code
_entity_poly.pdbx_strand_id
1 'polypeptide(L)'
;MCDPCAHRAVLRAVNALAKSPAARCIDPDAAMPWLPFTADAQVIRTKSLDEPLRDIEARELRRYVTELERIVGRTLEPVRELVAGWRGTPEALVERVREMATRMRADLAKEIAAVARPYAAVMADAGARAGLAALPQSIPAVADMVEFGQANPLAVRAAESTAIRMANTVAQTTARNVAEHVAEGIRTGETIDEMAEWIADEGFSESRATMIARTESAYAYTEGRIEAWKETGVVQGKQWLLSPDACEFCEAAARDFAEKSVGLDDAFYAKDSVLTGTDGGQMTLSYSAVQGPPLHPNCRCDTIATLDPRLFEE
;
A
#
# COMPACT_ATOMS: atom_id res chain seq x y z
N MET A 1 -28.57 27.35 8.88
CA MET A 1 -28.38 27.96 7.52
C MET A 1 -26.98 27.60 7.08
N CYS A 2 -26.83 26.66 6.16
CA CYS A 2 -25.51 26.29 5.62
C CYS A 2 -24.85 27.52 4.97
N ASP A 3 -23.64 27.82 5.34
CA ASP A 3 -22.86 28.89 4.73
C ASP A 3 -22.53 28.52 3.26
N PRO A 4 -23.14 29.22 2.26
CA PRO A 4 -22.84 28.98 0.85
C PRO A 4 -21.38 29.26 0.47
N CYS A 5 -20.63 29.98 1.33
CA CYS A 5 -19.24 30.33 1.10
C CYS A 5 -18.30 29.15 1.36
N ALA A 6 -18.53 28.35 2.40
CA ALA A 6 -17.72 27.16 2.67
C ALA A 6 -17.89 26.11 1.55
N HIS A 7 -19.13 25.92 1.09
CA HIS A 7 -19.42 25.03 -0.02
C HIS A 7 -18.75 25.47 -1.34
N ARG A 8 -18.75 26.77 -1.64
CA ARG A 8 -18.07 27.33 -2.83
C ARG A 8 -16.55 27.25 -2.72
N ALA A 9 -15.97 27.32 -1.51
CA ALA A 9 -14.53 27.18 -1.32
C ALA A 9 -14.08 25.73 -1.59
N VAL A 10 -14.84 24.74 -1.14
CA VAL A 10 -14.59 23.32 -1.42
C VAL A 10 -14.74 23.03 -2.91
N LEU A 11 -15.78 23.53 -3.58
CA LEU A 11 -15.96 23.37 -5.02
C LEU A 11 -14.84 24.05 -5.83
N ARG A 12 -14.33 25.21 -5.39
CA ARG A 12 -13.19 25.87 -6.05
C ARG A 12 -11.89 25.08 -5.89
N ALA A 13 -11.66 24.44 -4.74
CA ALA A 13 -10.51 23.59 -4.52
C ALA A 13 -10.58 22.31 -5.40
N VAL A 14 -11.76 21.68 -5.51
CA VAL A 14 -12.00 20.55 -6.41
C VAL A 14 -11.79 20.95 -7.89
N ASN A 15 -12.29 22.10 -8.32
CA ASN A 15 -12.13 22.59 -9.69
C ASN A 15 -10.68 23.05 -10.01
N ALA A 16 -9.89 23.43 -9.00
CA ALA A 16 -8.47 23.72 -9.18
C ALA A 16 -7.65 22.43 -9.41
N LEU A 17 -8.07 21.31 -8.82
CA LEU A 17 -7.48 19.99 -9.02
C LEU A 17 -7.83 19.40 -10.41
N ALA A 18 -9.03 19.68 -10.92
CA ALA A 18 -9.47 19.25 -12.25
C ALA A 18 -8.73 19.95 -13.41
N LYS A 19 -7.94 20.98 -13.14
CA LYS A 19 -7.17 21.75 -14.15
C LYS A 19 -5.73 21.28 -14.35
N SER A 20 -5.34 20.15 -13.76
CA SER A 20 -4.06 19.50 -14.09
C SER A 20 -4.10 18.99 -15.54
N PRO A 21 -3.02 19.11 -16.33
CA PRO A 21 -2.98 18.64 -17.72
C PRO A 21 -3.25 17.15 -17.90
N ALA A 22 -3.27 16.37 -16.84
CA ALA A 22 -3.61 14.94 -16.83
C ALA A 22 -5.09 14.65 -16.52
N ALA A 23 -5.87 15.66 -16.11
CA ALA A 23 -7.30 15.50 -15.88
C ALA A 23 -8.05 15.67 -17.22
N ARG A 24 -8.44 14.57 -17.86
CA ARG A 24 -9.49 14.62 -18.90
C ARG A 24 -10.71 15.23 -18.26
N CYS A 25 -11.29 16.23 -18.96
CA CYS A 25 -12.43 17.02 -18.53
C CYS A 25 -13.48 16.19 -17.78
N ILE A 26 -13.53 16.33 -16.48
CA ILE A 26 -14.69 15.93 -15.69
C ILE A 26 -15.60 17.15 -15.75
N ASP A 27 -16.78 16.98 -16.32
CA ASP A 27 -17.82 18.01 -16.34
C ASP A 27 -18.10 18.44 -14.89
N PRO A 28 -17.85 19.70 -14.51
CA PRO A 28 -18.07 20.16 -13.13
C PRO A 28 -19.53 20.12 -12.71
N ASP A 29 -20.48 20.02 -13.65
CA ASP A 29 -21.92 19.93 -13.41
C ASP A 29 -22.46 18.49 -13.56
N ALA A 30 -21.64 17.56 -14.04
CA ALA A 30 -22.00 16.15 -14.00
C ALA A 30 -21.93 15.70 -12.53
N ALA A 31 -23.08 15.32 -11.98
CA ALA A 31 -23.15 14.59 -10.72
C ALA A 31 -22.22 13.37 -10.87
N MET A 32 -21.11 13.35 -10.11
CA MET A 32 -20.20 12.21 -10.16
C MET A 32 -21.00 11.00 -9.68
N PRO A 33 -21.27 10.01 -10.56
CA PRO A 33 -22.26 8.95 -10.27
C PRO A 33 -21.85 8.02 -9.13
N TRP A 34 -20.68 8.25 -8.55
CA TRP A 34 -20.07 7.44 -7.50
C TRP A 34 -19.78 8.22 -6.20
N LEU A 35 -20.33 9.42 -6.05
CA LEU A 35 -20.30 10.17 -4.81
C LEU A 35 -21.70 10.39 -4.30
N PRO A 36 -22.14 9.59 -3.34
CA PRO A 36 -23.36 9.88 -2.63
C PRO A 36 -23.09 11.05 -1.68
N PHE A 37 -23.81 12.09 -1.90
CA PHE A 37 -24.15 13.05 -0.88
C PHE A 37 -25.24 12.43 -0.03
N THR A 38 -24.92 11.88 1.12
CA THR A 38 -25.89 11.84 2.19
C THR A 38 -25.89 13.24 2.80
N ALA A 39 -27.09 13.82 2.98
CA ALA A 39 -27.26 15.19 3.47
C ALA A 39 -26.65 15.41 4.88
N ASP A 40 -26.20 14.35 5.53
CA ASP A 40 -25.77 14.31 6.92
C ASP A 40 -24.28 14.05 7.14
N ALA A 41 -23.47 13.87 6.08
CA ALA A 41 -22.04 13.66 6.23
C ALA A 41 -21.24 14.70 5.43
N GLN A 42 -20.49 15.57 6.09
CA GLN A 42 -19.54 16.44 5.42
C GLN A 42 -18.31 15.63 5.04
N VAL A 43 -18.26 15.21 3.79
CA VAL A 43 -17.08 14.55 3.22
C VAL A 43 -16.03 15.61 2.91
N ILE A 44 -14.94 15.64 3.66
CA ILE A 44 -13.79 16.49 3.35
C ILE A 44 -12.93 15.77 2.34
N ARG A 45 -12.92 16.29 1.12
CA ARG A 45 -12.01 15.81 0.08
C ARG A 45 -10.64 16.43 0.31
N THR A 46 -9.67 15.59 0.59
CA THR A 46 -8.28 16.01 0.59
C THR A 46 -7.80 16.22 -0.85
N LYS A 47 -6.85 17.15 -1.05
CA LYS A 47 -6.00 17.19 -2.25
C LYS A 47 -5.53 15.77 -2.56
N SER A 48 -5.29 15.47 -3.83
CA SER A 48 -4.68 14.22 -4.23
C SER A 48 -3.52 13.89 -3.30
N LEU A 49 -3.67 12.83 -2.52
CA LEU A 49 -2.69 12.37 -1.54
C LEU A 49 -1.47 11.73 -2.22
N ASP A 50 -1.53 11.61 -3.52
CA ASP A 50 -0.45 11.18 -4.37
C ASP A 50 0.79 12.12 -4.30
N GLU A 51 0.61 13.45 -4.16
CA GLU A 51 1.74 14.38 -4.17
C GLU A 51 2.67 14.21 -2.96
N PRO A 52 2.20 14.27 -1.70
CA PRO A 52 3.07 14.09 -0.55
C PRO A 52 3.70 12.70 -0.48
N LEU A 53 2.96 11.66 -0.84
CA LEU A 53 3.49 10.29 -0.89
C LEU A 53 4.53 10.15 -1.99
N ARG A 54 4.29 10.67 -3.19
CA ARG A 54 5.24 10.65 -4.31
C ARG A 54 6.53 11.39 -4.00
N ASP A 55 6.47 12.52 -3.33
CA ASP A 55 7.65 13.30 -2.95
C ASP A 55 8.54 12.56 -1.95
N ILE A 56 7.94 11.87 -0.99
CA ILE A 56 8.66 11.06 -0.02
C ILE A 56 9.19 9.79 -0.68
N GLU A 57 8.37 9.10 -1.48
CA GLU A 57 8.81 7.96 -2.28
C GLU A 57 9.99 8.33 -3.17
N ALA A 58 9.97 9.47 -3.85
CA ALA A 58 11.06 9.89 -4.72
C ALA A 58 12.41 10.03 -4.00
N ARG A 59 12.38 10.40 -2.71
CA ARG A 59 13.59 10.53 -1.88
C ARG A 59 14.05 9.23 -1.26
N GLU A 60 13.13 8.47 -0.68
CA GLU A 60 13.44 7.32 0.16
C GLU A 60 13.36 5.98 -0.58
N LEU A 61 12.52 5.89 -1.64
CA LEU A 61 12.24 4.65 -2.35
C LEU A 61 13.50 4.03 -2.95
N ARG A 62 14.31 4.83 -3.63
CA ARG A 62 15.52 4.32 -4.30
C ARG A 62 16.48 3.65 -3.31
N ARG A 63 16.68 4.27 -2.15
CA ARG A 63 17.54 3.73 -1.10
C ARG A 63 16.99 2.40 -0.58
N TYR A 64 15.69 2.34 -0.34
CA TYR A 64 15.04 1.13 0.15
C TYR A 64 15.09 0.00 -0.89
N VAL A 65 14.82 0.30 -2.17
CA VAL A 65 14.93 -0.67 -3.27
C VAL A 65 16.35 -1.23 -3.35
N THR A 66 17.39 -0.37 -3.36
CA THR A 66 18.78 -0.81 -3.39
C THR A 66 19.14 -1.73 -2.22
N GLU A 67 18.65 -1.43 -1.01
CA GLU A 67 18.89 -2.29 0.14
C GLU A 67 18.17 -3.63 0.04
N LEU A 68 16.92 -3.64 -0.47
CA LEU A 68 16.19 -4.88 -0.73
C LEU A 68 16.94 -5.77 -1.73
N GLU A 69 17.37 -5.22 -2.86
CA GLU A 69 18.14 -5.95 -3.87
C GLU A 69 19.44 -6.51 -3.29
N ARG A 70 20.18 -5.70 -2.55
CA ARG A 70 21.42 -6.12 -1.91
C ARG A 70 21.21 -7.27 -0.91
N ILE A 71 20.16 -7.19 -0.08
CA ILE A 71 19.85 -8.22 0.91
C ILE A 71 19.45 -9.51 0.20
N VAL A 72 18.52 -9.43 -0.74
CA VAL A 72 18.02 -10.64 -1.42
C VAL A 72 19.10 -11.26 -2.30
N GLY A 73 19.83 -10.45 -3.09
CA GLY A 73 20.94 -10.94 -3.93
C GLY A 73 21.99 -11.70 -3.11
N ARG A 74 22.46 -11.11 -1.99
CA ARG A 74 23.39 -11.79 -1.08
C ARG A 74 22.83 -13.10 -0.50
N THR A 75 21.54 -13.13 -0.19
CA THR A 75 20.89 -14.30 0.38
C THR A 75 20.68 -15.40 -0.67
N LEU A 76 20.46 -15.04 -1.93
CA LEU A 76 20.31 -15.99 -3.04
C LEU A 76 21.65 -16.51 -3.58
N GLU A 77 22.76 -15.81 -3.36
CA GLU A 77 24.07 -16.20 -3.90
C GLU A 77 24.48 -17.64 -3.55
N PRO A 78 24.35 -18.15 -2.31
CA PRO A 78 24.64 -19.54 -2.01
C PRO A 78 23.77 -20.56 -2.76
N VAL A 79 22.51 -20.18 -3.09
CA VAL A 79 21.63 -21.03 -3.88
C VAL A 79 22.09 -21.05 -5.34
N ARG A 80 22.44 -19.89 -5.88
CA ARG A 80 23.02 -19.76 -7.23
C ARG A 80 24.30 -20.59 -7.37
N GLU A 81 25.24 -20.47 -6.41
CA GLU A 81 26.49 -21.25 -6.39
C GLU A 81 26.23 -22.76 -6.30
N LEU A 82 25.24 -23.18 -5.48
CA LEU A 82 24.83 -24.57 -5.42
C LEU A 82 24.36 -25.07 -6.78
N VAL A 83 23.48 -24.32 -7.46
CA VAL A 83 22.95 -24.69 -8.78
C VAL A 83 24.09 -24.75 -9.79
N ALA A 84 24.87 -23.70 -9.93
CA ALA A 84 25.99 -23.62 -10.90
C ALA A 84 27.03 -24.74 -10.70
N GLY A 85 27.30 -25.12 -9.45
CA GLY A 85 28.25 -26.17 -9.10
C GLY A 85 27.68 -27.60 -9.11
N TRP A 86 26.40 -27.78 -9.42
CA TRP A 86 25.75 -29.08 -9.26
C TRP A 86 26.31 -30.17 -10.18
N ARG A 87 26.50 -31.38 -9.62
CA ARG A 87 27.01 -32.56 -10.33
C ARG A 87 26.21 -33.85 -10.00
N GLY A 88 25.13 -33.70 -9.21
CA GLY A 88 24.25 -34.82 -8.81
C GLY A 88 23.10 -35.03 -9.80
N THR A 89 22.10 -35.80 -9.38
CA THR A 89 20.88 -36.00 -10.18
C THR A 89 19.98 -34.75 -10.14
N PRO A 90 19.13 -34.55 -11.13
CA PRO A 90 18.18 -33.42 -11.17
C PRO A 90 17.23 -33.40 -9.97
N GLU A 91 16.73 -34.56 -9.56
CA GLU A 91 15.80 -34.70 -8.43
C GLU A 91 16.47 -34.28 -7.12
N ALA A 92 17.73 -34.66 -6.91
CA ALA A 92 18.50 -34.29 -5.75
C ALA A 92 18.80 -32.77 -5.72
N LEU A 93 18.97 -32.14 -6.87
CA LEU A 93 19.11 -30.68 -6.95
C LEU A 93 17.83 -29.98 -6.46
N VAL A 94 16.66 -30.37 -6.96
CA VAL A 94 15.37 -29.80 -6.53
C VAL A 94 15.20 -29.88 -5.02
N GLU A 95 15.48 -31.05 -4.43
CA GLU A 95 15.34 -31.23 -2.99
C GLU A 95 16.32 -30.35 -2.22
N ARG A 96 17.57 -30.27 -2.68
CA ARG A 96 18.59 -29.45 -2.03
C ARG A 96 18.27 -27.94 -2.10
N VAL A 97 17.77 -27.47 -3.23
CA VAL A 97 17.33 -26.06 -3.38
C VAL A 97 16.14 -25.77 -2.47
N ARG A 98 15.16 -26.68 -2.36
CA ARG A 98 14.03 -26.53 -1.43
C ARG A 98 14.48 -26.43 0.03
N GLU A 99 15.41 -27.29 0.44
CA GLU A 99 15.97 -27.21 1.79
C GLU A 99 16.65 -25.87 2.06
N MET A 100 17.49 -25.40 1.12
CA MET A 100 18.18 -24.11 1.26
C MET A 100 17.18 -22.96 1.29
N ALA A 101 16.24 -22.92 0.36
CA ALA A 101 15.18 -21.92 0.30
C ALA A 101 14.37 -21.86 1.61
N THR A 102 14.08 -23.02 2.19
CA THR A 102 13.38 -23.09 3.48
C THR A 102 14.23 -22.51 4.63
N ARG A 103 15.51 -22.85 4.67
CA ARG A 103 16.43 -22.40 5.74
C ARG A 103 16.67 -20.88 5.68
N MET A 104 16.92 -20.35 4.48
CA MET A 104 17.23 -18.92 4.32
C MET A 104 16.04 -17.99 4.61
N ARG A 105 14.81 -18.50 4.55
CA ARG A 105 13.59 -17.69 4.65
C ARG A 105 13.52 -16.85 5.94
N ALA A 106 13.86 -17.45 7.09
CA ALA A 106 13.77 -16.74 8.37
C ALA A 106 14.81 -15.60 8.47
N ASP A 107 16.03 -15.85 8.03
CA ASP A 107 17.10 -14.86 8.05
C ASP A 107 16.80 -13.74 7.03
N LEU A 108 16.34 -14.10 5.84
CA LEU A 108 15.92 -13.13 4.82
C LEU A 108 14.78 -12.24 5.35
N ALA A 109 13.75 -12.80 5.97
CA ALA A 109 12.67 -12.04 6.57
C ALA A 109 13.17 -11.06 7.64
N LYS A 110 14.09 -11.50 8.49
CA LYS A 110 14.70 -10.67 9.54
C LYS A 110 15.49 -9.50 8.94
N GLU A 111 16.29 -9.74 7.92
CA GLU A 111 17.09 -8.71 7.28
C GLU A 111 16.22 -7.71 6.51
N ILE A 112 15.20 -8.16 5.77
CA ILE A 112 14.24 -7.29 5.12
C ILE A 112 13.50 -6.44 6.17
N ALA A 113 13.03 -7.04 7.27
CA ALA A 113 12.35 -6.31 8.33
C ALA A 113 13.23 -5.22 8.95
N ALA A 114 14.55 -5.44 9.05
CA ALA A 114 15.47 -4.46 9.61
C ALA A 114 15.56 -3.17 8.78
N VAL A 115 15.42 -3.25 7.46
CA VAL A 115 15.42 -2.07 6.57
C VAL A 115 14.01 -1.55 6.30
N ALA A 116 13.00 -2.42 6.33
CA ALA A 116 11.61 -2.05 6.11
C ALA A 116 11.02 -1.21 7.25
N ARG A 117 11.34 -1.54 8.51
CA ARG A 117 10.80 -0.83 9.69
C ARG A 117 11.07 0.68 9.68
N PRO A 118 12.33 1.16 9.57
CA PRO A 118 12.59 2.59 9.55
C PRO A 118 11.97 3.28 8.34
N TYR A 119 11.91 2.59 7.20
CA TYR A 119 11.25 3.09 6.01
C TYR A 119 9.74 3.24 6.22
N ALA A 120 9.08 2.21 6.75
CA ALA A 120 7.66 2.23 7.06
C ALA A 120 7.30 3.31 8.10
N ALA A 121 8.17 3.53 9.10
CA ALA A 121 7.97 4.58 10.10
C ALA A 121 7.95 5.98 9.47
N VAL A 122 8.83 6.26 8.52
CA VAL A 122 8.85 7.54 7.77
C VAL A 122 7.55 7.71 6.96
N MET A 123 7.09 6.64 6.29
CA MET A 123 5.86 6.69 5.51
C MET A 123 4.62 6.87 6.40
N ALA A 124 4.58 6.21 7.55
CA ALA A 124 3.46 6.35 8.50
C ALA A 124 3.39 7.76 9.10
N ASP A 125 4.52 8.33 9.50
CA ASP A 125 4.57 9.71 9.99
C ASP A 125 4.07 10.70 8.91
N ALA A 126 4.48 10.51 7.67
CA ALA A 126 4.01 11.31 6.55
C ALA A 126 2.50 11.15 6.32
N GLY A 127 1.99 9.93 6.39
CA GLY A 127 0.56 9.64 6.29
C GLY A 127 -0.25 10.28 7.42
N ALA A 128 0.24 10.20 8.65
CA ALA A 128 -0.37 10.82 9.82
C ALA A 128 -0.47 12.35 9.64
N ARG A 129 0.63 13.00 9.26
CA ARG A 129 0.65 14.46 9.00
C ARG A 129 -0.30 14.86 7.89
N ALA A 130 -0.29 14.14 6.79
CA ALA A 130 -1.18 14.40 5.66
C ALA A 130 -2.65 14.19 6.05
N GLY A 131 -2.93 13.14 6.84
CA GLY A 131 -4.27 12.88 7.36
C GLY A 131 -4.80 14.01 8.24
N LEU A 132 -3.98 14.52 9.16
CA LEU A 132 -4.33 15.65 10.01
C LEU A 132 -4.47 16.95 9.23
N ALA A 133 -3.55 17.23 8.29
CA ALA A 133 -3.60 18.43 7.45
C ALA A 133 -4.83 18.48 6.55
N ALA A 134 -5.44 17.34 6.27
CA ALA A 134 -6.65 17.22 5.48
C ALA A 134 -7.93 17.54 6.26
N LEU A 135 -7.88 17.56 7.59
CA LEU A 135 -9.02 17.86 8.46
C LEU A 135 -9.18 19.37 8.66
N PRO A 136 -10.39 19.88 9.00
CA PRO A 136 -10.59 21.29 9.31
C PRO A 136 -9.77 21.71 10.51
N GLN A 137 -8.88 22.67 10.31
CA GLN A 137 -8.04 23.24 11.36
C GLN A 137 -8.84 24.14 12.35
N SER A 138 -10.11 24.43 12.06
CA SER A 138 -11.03 25.10 12.96
C SER A 138 -11.46 24.21 14.15
N ILE A 139 -11.23 22.90 14.05
CA ILE A 139 -11.52 21.95 15.13
C ILE A 139 -10.32 21.96 16.11
N PRO A 140 -10.50 22.38 17.39
CA PRO A 140 -9.39 22.55 18.33
C PRO A 140 -8.53 21.28 18.48
N ALA A 141 -9.14 20.12 18.60
CA ALA A 141 -8.42 18.85 18.72
C ALA A 141 -7.51 18.54 17.52
N VAL A 142 -7.89 18.98 16.32
CA VAL A 142 -7.08 18.86 15.09
C VAL A 142 -5.94 19.88 15.08
N ALA A 143 -6.25 21.13 15.42
CA ALA A 143 -5.27 22.21 15.45
C ALA A 143 -4.13 21.90 16.44
N ASP A 144 -4.46 21.46 17.64
CA ASP A 144 -3.49 21.09 18.67
C ASP A 144 -2.54 19.97 18.19
N MET A 145 -3.07 18.94 17.53
CA MET A 145 -2.25 17.82 17.03
C MET A 145 -1.32 18.25 15.89
N VAL A 146 -1.77 19.17 15.02
CA VAL A 146 -0.93 19.70 13.92
C VAL A 146 0.18 20.59 14.47
N GLU A 147 -0.10 21.42 15.48
CA GLU A 147 0.88 22.32 16.08
C GLU A 147 2.00 21.55 16.81
N PHE A 148 1.66 20.50 17.53
CA PHE A 148 2.66 19.69 18.25
C PHE A 148 3.61 18.92 17.34
N GLY A 149 3.25 18.62 16.11
CA GLY A 149 4.14 18.12 15.03
C GLY A 149 4.96 16.87 15.36
N GLN A 150 4.62 16.16 16.46
CA GLN A 150 5.34 14.96 16.87
C GLN A 150 4.92 13.75 16.02
N ALA A 151 5.89 12.90 15.70
CA ALA A 151 5.60 11.60 15.09
C ALA A 151 4.61 10.83 15.97
N ASN A 152 3.51 10.37 15.36
CA ASN A 152 2.50 9.58 16.06
C ASN A 152 3.06 8.19 16.44
N PRO A 153 3.28 7.88 17.74
CA PRO A 153 3.89 6.62 18.15
C PRO A 153 3.04 5.38 17.83
N LEU A 154 1.70 5.53 17.71
CA LEU A 154 0.80 4.44 17.34
C LEU A 154 0.91 4.17 15.85
N ALA A 155 0.94 5.22 15.01
CA ALA A 155 1.17 5.11 13.58
C ALA A 155 2.50 4.42 13.26
N VAL A 156 3.57 4.81 13.95
CA VAL A 156 4.90 4.18 13.78
C VAL A 156 4.85 2.70 14.16
N ARG A 157 4.24 2.33 15.29
CA ARG A 157 4.11 0.93 15.70
C ARG A 157 3.26 0.08 14.76
N ALA A 158 2.17 0.63 14.23
CA ALA A 158 1.34 -0.04 13.23
C ALA A 158 2.15 -0.33 11.96
N ALA A 159 2.88 0.68 11.46
CA ALA A 159 3.74 0.55 10.30
C ALA A 159 4.88 -0.46 10.49
N GLU A 160 5.52 -0.48 11.67
CA GLU A 160 6.54 -1.49 11.99
C GLU A 160 5.97 -2.92 11.98
N SER A 161 4.76 -3.11 12.50
CA SER A 161 4.06 -4.39 12.46
C SER A 161 3.79 -4.84 11.02
N THR A 162 3.34 -3.92 10.18
CA THR A 162 3.11 -4.17 8.76
C THR A 162 4.40 -4.50 8.02
N ALA A 163 5.47 -3.76 8.26
CA ALA A 163 6.79 -4.04 7.68
C ALA A 163 7.28 -5.46 8.00
N ILE A 164 7.04 -5.96 9.23
CA ILE A 164 7.39 -7.34 9.61
C ILE A 164 6.55 -8.37 8.81
N ARG A 165 5.24 -8.15 8.69
CA ARG A 165 4.37 -9.04 7.90
C ARG A 165 4.80 -9.10 6.45
N MET A 166 5.06 -7.95 5.85
CA MET A 166 5.52 -7.83 4.47
C MET A 166 6.87 -8.51 4.26
N ALA A 167 7.83 -8.30 5.15
CA ALA A 167 9.15 -8.97 5.10
C ALA A 167 9.01 -10.50 5.09
N ASN A 168 8.13 -11.06 5.92
CA ASN A 168 7.85 -12.49 5.92
C ASN A 168 7.24 -12.96 4.59
N THR A 169 6.30 -12.20 4.04
CA THR A 169 5.66 -12.53 2.76
C THR A 169 6.65 -12.48 1.60
N VAL A 170 7.50 -11.44 1.55
CA VAL A 170 8.55 -11.30 0.53
C VAL A 170 9.54 -12.45 0.61
N ALA A 171 10.04 -12.76 1.80
CA ALA A 171 10.99 -13.86 2.00
C ALA A 171 10.38 -15.22 1.61
N GLN A 172 9.13 -15.47 1.99
CA GLN A 172 8.42 -16.71 1.63
C GLN A 172 8.22 -16.83 0.11
N THR A 173 7.78 -15.75 -0.53
CA THR A 173 7.53 -15.75 -1.98
C THR A 173 8.83 -15.88 -2.77
N THR A 174 9.90 -15.22 -2.34
CA THR A 174 11.23 -15.33 -2.98
C THR A 174 11.75 -16.77 -2.87
N ALA A 175 11.73 -17.35 -1.68
CA ALA A 175 12.18 -18.74 -1.48
C ALA A 175 11.37 -19.73 -2.31
N ARG A 176 10.05 -19.56 -2.37
CA ARG A 176 9.17 -20.40 -3.19
C ARG A 176 9.48 -20.26 -4.67
N ASN A 177 9.56 -19.04 -5.20
CA ASN A 177 9.78 -18.80 -6.62
C ASN A 177 11.11 -19.41 -7.11
N VAL A 178 12.18 -19.28 -6.30
CA VAL A 178 13.46 -19.91 -6.65
C VAL A 178 13.36 -21.44 -6.69
N ALA A 179 12.71 -22.05 -5.69
CA ALA A 179 12.54 -23.50 -5.66
C ALA A 179 11.64 -24.02 -6.80
N GLU A 180 10.56 -23.28 -7.13
CA GLU A 180 9.66 -23.61 -8.23
C GLU A 180 10.35 -23.44 -9.58
N HIS A 181 11.13 -22.37 -9.79
CA HIS A 181 11.86 -22.16 -11.04
C HIS A 181 12.87 -23.29 -11.31
N VAL A 182 13.68 -23.64 -10.31
CA VAL A 182 14.65 -24.76 -10.48
C VAL A 182 13.95 -26.09 -10.78
N ALA A 183 12.81 -26.35 -10.11
CA ALA A 183 12.03 -27.57 -10.39
C ALA A 183 11.42 -27.55 -11.81
N GLU A 184 10.92 -26.40 -12.23
CA GLU A 184 10.36 -26.23 -13.59
C GLU A 184 11.46 -26.26 -14.66
N GLY A 185 12.58 -25.58 -14.46
CA GLY A 185 13.73 -25.59 -15.37
C GLY A 185 14.23 -27.01 -15.66
N ILE A 186 14.33 -27.84 -14.62
CA ILE A 186 14.66 -29.26 -14.80
C ILE A 186 13.59 -29.98 -15.64
N ARG A 187 12.32 -29.73 -15.39
CA ARG A 187 11.21 -30.34 -16.14
C ARG A 187 11.16 -29.92 -17.60
N THR A 188 11.52 -28.67 -17.91
CA THR A 188 11.53 -28.09 -19.26
C THR A 188 12.85 -28.30 -19.99
N GLY A 189 13.88 -28.79 -19.31
CA GLY A 189 15.19 -29.06 -19.90
C GLY A 189 16.12 -27.84 -19.94
N GLU A 190 15.93 -26.86 -19.07
CA GLU A 190 16.86 -25.76 -18.88
C GLU A 190 18.23 -26.28 -18.41
N THR A 191 19.29 -25.62 -18.85
CA THR A 191 20.64 -25.94 -18.39
C THR A 191 20.87 -25.44 -16.97
N ILE A 192 21.87 -26.02 -16.30
CA ILE A 192 22.32 -25.54 -14.98
C ILE A 192 22.70 -24.06 -15.01
N ASP A 193 23.37 -23.65 -16.08
CA ASP A 193 23.82 -22.25 -16.22
C ASP A 193 22.63 -21.28 -16.40
N GLU A 194 21.64 -21.64 -17.20
CA GLU A 194 20.41 -20.84 -17.37
C GLU A 194 19.65 -20.68 -16.05
N MET A 195 19.47 -21.77 -15.28
CA MET A 195 18.84 -21.69 -13.96
C MET A 195 19.64 -20.84 -12.97
N ALA A 196 20.97 -20.93 -12.98
CA ALA A 196 21.83 -20.13 -12.11
C ALA A 196 21.80 -18.63 -12.50
N GLU A 197 21.78 -18.32 -13.79
CA GLU A 197 21.63 -16.96 -14.32
C GLU A 197 20.27 -16.36 -13.94
N TRP A 198 19.21 -17.12 -14.09
CA TRP A 198 17.89 -16.68 -13.67
C TRP A 198 17.83 -16.33 -12.16
N ILE A 199 18.48 -17.14 -11.30
CA ILE A 199 18.55 -16.86 -9.86
C ILE A 199 19.27 -15.53 -9.60
N ALA A 200 20.31 -15.22 -10.36
CA ALA A 200 21.06 -13.98 -10.24
C ALA A 200 20.25 -12.75 -10.67
N ASP A 201 19.60 -12.83 -11.82
CA ASP A 201 19.03 -11.66 -12.50
C ASP A 201 17.53 -11.51 -12.25
N GLU A 202 16.77 -12.59 -12.27
CA GLU A 202 15.30 -12.59 -12.21
C GLU A 202 14.75 -13.06 -10.86
N GLY A 203 15.54 -13.75 -10.05
CA GLY A 203 15.13 -14.26 -8.75
C GLY A 203 14.59 -13.16 -7.83
N PHE A 204 15.14 -11.92 -7.97
CA PHE A 204 14.62 -10.71 -7.35
C PHE A 204 15.01 -9.47 -8.18
N SER A 205 14.22 -9.14 -9.19
CA SER A 205 14.49 -8.02 -10.09
C SER A 205 14.21 -6.65 -9.46
N GLU A 206 14.83 -5.58 -9.99
CA GLU A 206 14.59 -4.18 -9.61
C GLU A 206 13.10 -3.81 -9.71
N SER A 207 12.41 -4.28 -10.75
CA SER A 207 10.98 -4.03 -10.93
C SER A 207 10.16 -4.61 -9.78
N ARG A 208 10.50 -5.82 -9.32
CA ARG A 208 9.87 -6.47 -8.18
C ARG A 208 10.19 -5.75 -6.87
N ALA A 209 11.43 -5.37 -6.65
CA ALA A 209 11.84 -4.60 -5.48
C ALA A 209 11.10 -3.26 -5.41
N THR A 210 11.00 -2.56 -6.55
CA THR A 210 10.24 -1.31 -6.68
C THR A 210 8.75 -1.48 -6.39
N MET A 211 8.14 -2.53 -6.94
CA MET A 211 6.72 -2.84 -6.69
C MET A 211 6.47 -3.11 -5.20
N ILE A 212 7.31 -3.89 -4.55
CA ILE A 212 7.24 -4.17 -3.11
C ILE A 212 7.35 -2.87 -2.33
N ALA A 213 8.40 -2.10 -2.57
CA ALA A 213 8.67 -0.86 -1.85
C ALA A 213 7.51 0.15 -1.97
N ARG A 214 6.93 0.33 -3.16
CA ARG A 214 5.76 1.19 -3.39
C ARG A 214 4.51 0.70 -2.66
N THR A 215 4.29 -0.60 -2.66
CA THR A 215 3.13 -1.19 -1.98
C THR A 215 3.25 -1.02 -0.47
N GLU A 216 4.43 -1.27 0.09
CA GLU A 216 4.72 -1.07 1.52
C GLU A 216 4.60 0.40 1.93
N SER A 217 5.07 1.33 1.09
CA SER A 217 4.89 2.77 1.31
C SER A 217 3.42 3.14 1.46
N ALA A 218 2.59 2.67 0.53
CA ALA A 218 1.17 2.98 0.52
C ALA A 218 0.46 2.38 1.75
N TYR A 219 0.80 1.16 2.16
CA TYR A 219 0.27 0.56 3.39
C TYR A 219 0.64 1.37 4.62
N ALA A 220 1.93 1.63 4.83
CA ALA A 220 2.41 2.37 5.99
C ALA A 220 1.80 3.78 6.06
N TYR A 221 1.71 4.45 4.93
CA TYR A 221 1.11 5.78 4.81
C TYR A 221 -0.38 5.78 5.18
N THR A 222 -1.15 4.82 4.69
CA THR A 222 -2.58 4.66 5.01
C THR A 222 -2.78 4.31 6.49
N GLU A 223 -1.98 3.40 7.05
CA GLU A 223 -2.03 3.04 8.46
C GLU A 223 -1.72 4.26 9.35
N GLY A 224 -0.68 5.00 9.01
CA GLY A 224 -0.30 6.21 9.74
C GLY A 224 -1.44 7.24 9.79
N ARG A 225 -2.13 7.42 8.67
CA ARG A 225 -3.29 8.30 8.57
C ARG A 225 -4.45 7.84 9.44
N ILE A 226 -4.82 6.57 9.35
CA ILE A 226 -5.95 6.02 10.11
C ILE A 226 -5.68 6.15 11.62
N GLU A 227 -4.47 5.87 12.07
CA GLU A 227 -4.10 6.02 13.48
C GLU A 227 -4.15 7.50 13.93
N ALA A 228 -3.68 8.43 13.11
CA ALA A 228 -3.81 9.86 13.41
C ALA A 228 -5.28 10.30 13.49
N TRP A 229 -6.14 9.81 12.60
CA TRP A 229 -7.57 10.09 12.66
C TRP A 229 -8.24 9.55 13.93
N LYS A 230 -7.88 8.36 14.38
CA LYS A 230 -8.38 7.79 15.65
C LYS A 230 -8.02 8.67 16.84
N GLU A 231 -6.81 9.19 16.88
CA GLU A 231 -6.36 10.05 17.97
C GLU A 231 -7.10 11.39 18.04
N THR A 232 -7.57 11.94 16.92
CA THR A 232 -8.36 13.17 16.93
C THR A 232 -9.68 13.04 17.68
N GLY A 233 -10.24 11.84 17.72
CA GLY A 233 -11.59 11.57 18.27
C GLY A 233 -12.75 12.22 17.51
N VAL A 234 -12.47 12.94 16.40
CA VAL A 234 -13.49 13.65 15.60
C VAL A 234 -13.82 12.96 14.29
N VAL A 235 -12.97 12.02 13.86
CA VAL A 235 -13.20 11.20 12.67
C VAL A 235 -13.97 9.94 13.06
N GLN A 236 -15.15 9.75 12.51
CA GLN A 236 -15.99 8.59 12.81
C GLN A 236 -15.75 7.42 11.90
N GLY A 237 -15.24 7.67 10.69
CA GLY A 237 -15.02 6.63 9.71
C GLY A 237 -14.21 7.09 8.51
N LYS A 238 -14.10 6.18 7.56
CA LYS A 238 -13.32 6.34 6.33
C LYS A 238 -14.11 5.87 5.12
N GLN A 239 -13.88 6.49 3.98
CA GLN A 239 -14.43 6.10 2.69
C GLN A 239 -13.31 5.80 1.71
N TRP A 240 -13.59 4.94 0.72
CA TRP A 240 -12.67 4.62 -0.35
C TRP A 240 -12.57 5.77 -1.35
N LEU A 241 -11.36 6.25 -1.62
CA LEU A 241 -11.09 7.25 -2.64
C LEU A 241 -10.39 6.61 -3.84
N LEU A 242 -11.05 6.67 -4.99
CA LEU A 242 -10.54 6.11 -6.23
C LEU A 242 -9.43 6.99 -6.82
N SER A 243 -8.32 6.36 -7.24
CA SER A 243 -7.30 7.01 -8.06
C SER A 243 -7.81 7.24 -9.48
N PRO A 244 -7.35 8.29 -10.18
CA PRO A 244 -7.69 8.50 -11.60
C PRO A 244 -7.31 7.32 -12.52
N ASP A 245 -6.22 6.61 -12.18
CA ASP A 245 -5.70 5.47 -12.94
C ASP A 245 -6.07 4.12 -12.26
N ALA A 246 -7.22 4.07 -11.62
CA ALA A 246 -7.65 2.88 -10.90
C ALA A 246 -7.92 1.71 -11.86
N CYS A 247 -7.61 0.51 -11.40
CA CYS A 247 -7.97 -0.71 -12.12
C CYS A 247 -9.40 -1.15 -11.78
N GLU A 248 -9.88 -2.14 -12.53
CA GLU A 248 -11.22 -2.73 -12.42
C GLU A 248 -11.58 -3.21 -11.01
N PHE A 249 -10.60 -3.69 -10.22
CA PHE A 249 -10.82 -4.11 -8.83
C PHE A 249 -10.97 -2.92 -7.91
N CYS A 250 -10.19 -1.87 -8.11
CA CYS A 250 -10.31 -0.63 -7.34
C CYS A 250 -11.63 0.10 -7.64
N GLU A 251 -12.07 0.08 -8.91
CA GLU A 251 -13.38 0.60 -9.30
C GLU A 251 -14.51 -0.19 -8.63
N ALA A 252 -14.40 -1.52 -8.56
CA ALA A 252 -15.35 -2.35 -7.85
C ALA A 252 -15.38 -2.01 -6.35
N ALA A 253 -14.22 -1.85 -5.71
CA ALA A 253 -14.13 -1.45 -4.31
C ALA A 253 -14.77 -0.08 -4.07
N ALA A 254 -14.48 0.91 -4.90
CA ALA A 254 -15.10 2.23 -4.81
C ALA A 254 -16.62 2.16 -4.96
N ARG A 255 -17.13 1.33 -5.86
CA ARG A 255 -18.58 1.11 -6.04
C ARG A 255 -19.23 0.43 -4.83
N ASP A 256 -18.58 -0.60 -4.27
CA ASP A 256 -19.12 -1.37 -3.14
C ASP A 256 -19.26 -0.50 -1.87
N PHE A 257 -18.40 0.53 -1.76
CA PHE A 257 -18.35 1.46 -0.63
C PHE A 257 -18.69 2.91 -1.00
N ALA A 258 -19.27 3.15 -2.18
CA ALA A 258 -19.58 4.51 -2.69
C ALA A 258 -20.40 5.34 -1.70
N GLU A 259 -21.36 4.70 -0.98
CA GLU A 259 -22.29 5.35 -0.06
C GLU A 259 -22.07 4.97 1.41
N LYS A 260 -20.92 4.33 1.71
CA LYS A 260 -20.71 3.77 3.04
C LYS A 260 -19.46 4.34 3.67
N SER A 261 -19.63 4.95 4.83
CA SER A 261 -18.51 5.17 5.74
C SER A 261 -18.25 3.87 6.51
N VAL A 262 -17.00 3.43 6.48
CA VAL A 262 -16.50 2.27 7.25
C VAL A 262 -15.83 2.80 8.50
N GLY A 263 -16.11 2.23 9.67
CA GLY A 263 -15.48 2.63 10.93
C GLY A 263 -13.95 2.56 10.85
N LEU A 264 -13.25 3.37 11.64
CA LEU A 264 -11.78 3.45 11.57
C LEU A 264 -11.11 2.10 11.93
N ASP A 265 -11.74 1.30 12.79
CA ASP A 265 -11.25 -0.04 13.18
C ASP A 265 -11.78 -1.16 12.27
N ASP A 266 -12.76 -0.86 11.43
CA ASP A 266 -13.37 -1.85 10.56
C ASP A 266 -12.63 -1.97 9.22
N ALA A 267 -12.63 -3.17 8.65
CA ALA A 267 -12.06 -3.42 7.34
C ALA A 267 -13.08 -3.19 6.22
N PHE A 268 -12.63 -2.67 5.08
CA PHE A 268 -13.42 -2.66 3.84
C PHE A 268 -13.71 -4.09 3.37
N TYR A 269 -12.71 -4.96 3.42
CA TYR A 269 -12.85 -6.36 3.08
C TYR A 269 -12.19 -7.26 4.11
N ALA A 270 -12.83 -8.36 4.44
CA ALA A 270 -12.20 -9.41 5.25
C ALA A 270 -11.08 -10.11 4.47
N LYS A 271 -10.14 -10.70 5.20
CA LYS A 271 -9.15 -11.60 4.60
C LYS A 271 -9.85 -12.74 3.86
N ASP A 272 -9.25 -13.17 2.76
CA ASP A 272 -9.72 -14.24 1.89
C ASP A 272 -11.05 -13.94 1.15
N SER A 273 -11.54 -12.71 1.21
CA SER A 273 -12.65 -12.25 0.37
C SER A 273 -12.26 -12.35 -1.11
N VAL A 274 -13.23 -12.71 -1.94
CA VAL A 274 -13.09 -12.68 -3.40
C VAL A 274 -13.77 -11.43 -3.93
N LEU A 275 -13.01 -10.56 -4.56
CA LEU A 275 -13.50 -9.35 -5.21
C LEU A 275 -13.65 -9.61 -6.70
N THR A 276 -14.80 -9.23 -7.26
CA THR A 276 -15.04 -9.29 -8.70
C THR A 276 -14.86 -7.90 -9.29
N GLY A 277 -13.91 -7.76 -10.21
CA GLY A 277 -13.65 -6.53 -10.93
C GLY A 277 -14.81 -6.10 -11.83
N THR A 278 -14.79 -4.87 -12.31
CA THR A 278 -15.82 -4.33 -13.21
C THR A 278 -15.81 -5.01 -14.59
N ASP A 279 -14.72 -5.66 -14.93
CA ASP A 279 -14.54 -6.48 -16.14
C ASP A 279 -14.97 -7.95 -15.96
N GLY A 280 -15.33 -8.37 -14.74
CA GLY A 280 -15.71 -9.74 -14.37
C GLY A 280 -14.53 -10.61 -13.90
N GLY A 281 -13.29 -10.09 -13.90
CA GLY A 281 -12.13 -10.76 -13.32
C GLY A 281 -12.29 -10.97 -11.82
N GLN A 282 -11.62 -11.96 -11.24
CA GLN A 282 -11.67 -12.25 -9.82
C GLN A 282 -10.30 -12.11 -9.17
N MET A 283 -10.26 -11.50 -7.98
CA MET A 283 -9.08 -11.38 -7.15
C MET A 283 -9.39 -11.82 -5.72
N THR A 284 -8.57 -12.72 -5.17
CA THR A 284 -8.66 -13.14 -3.76
C THR A 284 -7.75 -12.26 -2.91
N LEU A 285 -8.30 -11.66 -1.86
CA LEU A 285 -7.59 -10.79 -0.91
C LEU A 285 -6.90 -11.64 0.17
N SER A 286 -5.87 -12.38 -0.23
CA SER A 286 -5.24 -13.43 0.61
C SER A 286 -4.25 -12.90 1.66
N TYR A 287 -3.90 -11.62 1.67
CA TYR A 287 -2.84 -11.08 2.54
C TYR A 287 -3.32 -10.87 3.98
N SER A 288 -4.30 -10.01 4.14
CA SER A 288 -4.91 -9.61 5.42
C SER A 288 -6.29 -9.01 5.14
N ALA A 289 -7.04 -8.68 6.19
CA ALA A 289 -8.19 -7.80 6.04
C ALA A 289 -7.73 -6.43 5.51
N VAL A 290 -8.51 -5.85 4.59
CA VAL A 290 -8.19 -4.57 3.91
C VAL A 290 -8.77 -3.43 4.73
N GLN A 291 -7.93 -2.81 5.55
CA GLN A 291 -8.30 -1.64 6.37
C GLN A 291 -8.40 -0.36 5.53
N GLY A 292 -7.71 -0.29 4.40
CA GLY A 292 -7.68 0.79 3.44
C GLY A 292 -6.78 0.42 2.28
N PRO A 293 -6.66 1.27 1.24
CA PRO A 293 -5.67 1.08 0.19
C PRO A 293 -4.25 0.93 0.75
N PRO A 294 -3.39 0.19 0.05
CA PRO A 294 -3.56 -0.42 -1.26
C PRO A 294 -4.37 -1.73 -1.23
N LEU A 295 -5.20 -1.95 -2.24
CA LEU A 295 -5.97 -3.18 -2.41
C LEU A 295 -5.11 -4.33 -3.00
N HIS A 296 -4.14 -3.97 -3.83
CA HIS A 296 -3.25 -4.86 -4.56
C HIS A 296 -1.88 -4.18 -4.78
N PRO A 297 -0.85 -4.90 -5.25
CA PRO A 297 0.44 -4.27 -5.60
C PRO A 297 0.28 -3.10 -6.58
N ASN A 298 1.03 -2.03 -6.35
CA ASN A 298 0.97 -0.77 -7.13
C ASN A 298 -0.38 -0.03 -7.10
N CYS A 299 -1.31 -0.35 -6.21
CA CYS A 299 -2.54 0.42 -6.04
C CYS A 299 -2.23 1.86 -5.61
N ARG A 300 -2.98 2.84 -6.17
CA ARG A 300 -2.85 4.27 -5.90
C ARG A 300 -4.13 4.91 -5.35
N CYS A 301 -5.10 4.10 -4.98
CA CYS A 301 -6.29 4.56 -4.28
C CYS A 301 -5.94 5.04 -2.87
N ASP A 302 -6.88 5.75 -2.26
CA ASP A 302 -6.69 6.35 -0.95
C ASP A 302 -7.95 6.26 -0.09
N THR A 303 -7.93 6.87 1.09
CA THR A 303 -9.08 7.02 1.97
C THR A 303 -9.33 8.48 2.31
N ILE A 304 -10.59 8.84 2.51
CA ILE A 304 -11.01 10.13 3.04
C ILE A 304 -11.71 9.94 4.38
N ALA A 305 -11.57 10.94 5.27
CA ALA A 305 -12.20 10.93 6.57
C ALA A 305 -13.69 11.26 6.48
N THR A 306 -14.49 10.61 7.30
CA THR A 306 -15.87 11.00 7.59
C THR A 306 -15.92 11.59 9.00
N LEU A 307 -16.32 12.83 9.10
CA LEU A 307 -16.41 13.57 10.37
C LEU A 307 -17.75 13.41 11.06
N ASP A 308 -17.77 13.65 12.37
CA ASP A 308 -19.00 13.74 13.15
C ASP A 308 -19.80 14.98 12.70
N PRO A 309 -21.03 14.83 12.20
CA PRO A 309 -21.86 15.96 11.78
C PRO A 309 -22.09 16.98 12.91
N ARG A 310 -22.11 16.54 14.16
CA ARG A 310 -22.32 17.41 15.34
C ARG A 310 -21.23 18.47 15.53
N LEU A 311 -20.06 18.29 14.92
CA LEU A 311 -18.99 19.30 14.94
C LEU A 311 -19.35 20.57 14.16
N PHE A 312 -20.42 20.57 13.38
CA PHE A 312 -20.86 21.65 12.51
C PHE A 312 -22.26 22.15 12.85
N GLU A 313 -22.87 21.63 13.91
CA GLU A 313 -24.12 22.12 14.48
C GLU A 313 -23.79 23.28 15.44
N GLU A 314 -24.19 24.52 15.10
CA GLU A 314 -24.13 25.72 15.97
C GLU A 314 -25.35 25.79 16.90
#